data_5551f63c9128b898f512a197a782a66b
#
_entry.id   5551f63c9128b898f512a197a782a66b
#
_cell.length_a   1.000
_cell.length_b   1.000
_cell.length_c   1.000
_cell.angle_alpha   90.00
_cell.angle_beta   90.00
_cell.angle_gamma   90.00
#
_symmetry.space_group_name_H-M   'P 1'
#
loop_
_entity.id
_entity.type
_entity.pdbx_description
1 polymer ?
#
loop_
_entity_poly.entity_id
_entity_poly.type
_entity_poly.pdbx_seq_one_letter_code
_entity_poly.pdbx_strand_id
1 'polypeptide(L)'
;MDLKKLANQYKDELLNNVLPFWLEHSQDHEFGGYFTCLDREGNVFDTDKFIWLQGREVWLFSMLYNKVEKKQEWLDCAIQGGEFLKKYGHDGNYHWYFSLDRAGNPLVEPYNIFSYTFATMAFGQLSLAIRNMLTLQRKRSILFSQRQIIRKVNGTKSIRAHVI
;
A
#
# COMPACT_ATOMS: atom_id res chain seq x y z
N MET A 1 27.99 21.07 -8.45
CA MET A 1 26.58 20.69 -8.17
C MET A 1 26.55 19.93 -6.85
N ASP A 2 25.77 20.40 -5.87
CA ASP A 2 25.64 19.70 -4.57
C ASP A 2 24.59 18.59 -4.70
N LEU A 3 25.07 17.36 -4.90
CA LEU A 3 24.19 16.16 -5.09
C LEU A 3 23.33 15.87 -3.84
N LYS A 4 23.84 16.17 -2.65
CA LYS A 4 23.10 15.96 -1.40
C LYS A 4 21.92 16.92 -1.28
N LYS A 5 22.15 18.19 -1.61
CA LYS A 5 21.08 19.19 -1.66
C LYS A 5 20.00 18.82 -2.68
N LEU A 6 20.43 18.38 -3.86
CA LEU A 6 19.49 17.95 -4.93
C LEU A 6 18.69 16.71 -4.51
N ALA A 7 19.33 15.71 -3.91
CA ALA A 7 18.63 14.51 -3.42
C ALA A 7 17.60 14.84 -2.35
N ASN A 8 17.91 15.75 -1.42
CA ASN A 8 16.95 16.20 -0.42
C ASN A 8 15.77 16.94 -1.06
N GLN A 9 16.03 17.81 -2.04
CA GLN A 9 14.95 18.53 -2.76
C GLN A 9 13.98 17.55 -3.44
N TYR A 10 14.48 16.54 -4.16
CA TYR A 10 13.61 15.53 -4.78
C TYR A 10 12.87 14.67 -3.77
N LYS A 11 13.51 14.32 -2.66
CA LYS A 11 12.86 13.59 -1.58
C LYS A 11 11.74 14.41 -0.94
N ASP A 12 11.96 15.67 -0.67
CA ASP A 12 10.98 16.55 -0.06
C ASP A 12 9.80 16.77 -1.00
N GLU A 13 10.04 16.99 -2.29
CA GLU A 13 9.00 17.11 -3.31
C GLU A 13 8.16 15.83 -3.41
N LEU A 14 8.80 14.66 -3.45
CA LEU A 14 8.09 13.38 -3.50
C LEU A 14 7.21 13.18 -2.26
N LEU A 15 7.77 13.33 -1.07
CA LEU A 15 7.09 12.96 0.17
C LEU A 15 6.05 13.97 0.64
N ASN A 16 6.25 15.26 0.34
CA ASN A 16 5.41 16.34 0.87
C ASN A 16 4.47 16.95 -0.16
N ASN A 17 4.61 16.64 -1.44
CA ASN A 17 3.79 17.18 -2.52
C ASN A 17 3.20 16.07 -3.40
N VAL A 18 4.04 15.30 -4.08
CA VAL A 18 3.55 14.30 -5.04
C VAL A 18 2.74 13.17 -4.39
N LEU A 19 3.26 12.55 -3.33
CA LEU A 19 2.57 11.43 -2.68
C LEU A 19 1.26 11.84 -1.98
N PRO A 20 1.17 12.98 -1.26
CA PRO A 20 -0.10 13.45 -0.71
C PRO A 20 -1.16 13.66 -1.79
N PHE A 21 -0.81 14.26 -2.93
CA PHE A 21 -1.72 14.45 -4.05
C PHE A 21 -2.33 13.11 -4.54
N TRP A 22 -1.48 12.10 -4.78
CA TRP A 22 -1.96 10.79 -5.24
C TRP A 22 -2.76 10.05 -4.17
N LEU A 23 -2.38 10.13 -2.90
CA LEU A 23 -3.15 9.54 -1.80
C LEU A 23 -4.55 10.15 -1.67
N GLU A 24 -4.69 11.45 -1.90
CA GLU A 24 -5.95 12.17 -1.76
C GLU A 24 -6.88 11.94 -2.96
N HIS A 25 -6.32 11.93 -4.19
CA HIS A 25 -7.14 12.03 -5.41
C HIS A 25 -7.23 10.74 -6.23
N SER A 26 -6.28 9.80 -6.08
CA SER A 26 -6.26 8.61 -6.96
C SER A 26 -7.19 7.49 -6.50
N GLN A 27 -7.53 7.39 -5.23
CA GLN A 27 -8.25 6.23 -4.71
C GLN A 27 -9.73 6.24 -5.12
N ASP A 28 -10.20 5.20 -5.82
CA ASP A 28 -11.63 4.99 -6.05
C ASP A 28 -12.23 4.21 -4.88
N HIS A 29 -12.81 4.92 -3.94
CA HIS A 29 -13.41 4.34 -2.74
C HIS A 29 -14.76 3.62 -2.99
N GLU A 30 -15.35 3.79 -4.17
CA GLU A 30 -16.62 3.14 -4.54
C GLU A 30 -16.38 1.77 -5.18
N PHE A 31 -15.48 1.69 -6.17
CA PHE A 31 -15.22 0.46 -6.93
C PHE A 31 -13.87 -0.18 -6.63
N GLY A 32 -13.00 0.50 -5.89
CA GLY A 32 -11.63 0.08 -5.62
C GLY A 32 -10.67 0.40 -6.77
N GLY A 33 -9.37 0.16 -6.54
CA GLY A 33 -8.33 0.57 -7.47
C GLY A 33 -8.14 2.09 -7.49
N TYR A 34 -7.58 2.60 -8.59
CA TYR A 34 -7.14 3.99 -8.67
C TYR A 34 -7.65 4.70 -9.92
N PHE A 35 -7.96 5.97 -9.79
CA PHE A 35 -8.06 6.91 -10.90
C PHE A 35 -6.65 7.33 -11.32
N THR A 36 -6.33 7.21 -12.59
CA THR A 36 -5.00 7.54 -13.13
C THR A 36 -5.02 8.70 -14.13
N CYS A 37 -6.21 9.16 -14.50
CA CYS A 37 -6.44 10.29 -15.39
C CYS A 37 -6.96 11.47 -14.58
N LEU A 38 -6.04 12.19 -13.94
CA LEU A 38 -6.30 13.34 -13.07
C LEU A 38 -5.72 14.62 -13.70
N ASP A 39 -6.43 15.74 -13.53
CA ASP A 39 -5.86 17.04 -13.80
C ASP A 39 -4.96 17.51 -12.63
N ARG A 40 -4.39 18.71 -12.73
CA ARG A 40 -3.49 19.27 -11.71
C ARG A 40 -4.17 19.56 -10.39
N GLU A 41 -5.46 19.76 -10.41
CA GLU A 41 -6.33 20.05 -9.27
C GLU A 41 -6.85 18.75 -8.62
N GLY A 42 -6.60 17.58 -9.24
CA GLY A 42 -7.04 16.26 -8.76
C GLY A 42 -8.43 15.87 -9.26
N ASN A 43 -9.01 16.61 -10.22
CA ASN A 43 -10.28 16.20 -10.82
C ASN A 43 -10.08 15.04 -11.79
N VAL A 44 -10.93 14.02 -11.67
CA VAL A 44 -10.93 12.87 -12.55
C VAL A 44 -11.58 13.25 -13.89
N PHE A 45 -10.85 13.13 -15.00
CA PHE A 45 -11.39 13.40 -16.34
C PHE A 45 -11.61 12.13 -17.18
N ASP A 46 -11.04 10.98 -16.75
CA ASP A 46 -11.29 9.66 -17.30
C ASP A 46 -11.25 8.63 -16.18
N THR A 47 -12.15 7.66 -16.21
CA THR A 47 -12.29 6.64 -15.17
C THR A 47 -11.78 5.27 -15.57
N ASP A 48 -11.29 5.09 -16.81
CA ASP A 48 -10.72 3.83 -17.26
C ASP A 48 -9.49 3.43 -16.45
N LYS A 49 -9.41 2.16 -16.10
CA LYS A 49 -8.37 1.61 -15.24
C LYS A 49 -7.42 0.74 -16.04
N PHE A 50 -6.26 1.28 -16.36
CA PHE A 50 -5.19 0.58 -17.06
C PHE A 50 -4.42 -0.32 -16.09
N ILE A 51 -4.40 -1.63 -16.32
CA ILE A 51 -3.82 -2.61 -15.38
C ILE A 51 -2.36 -2.31 -15.05
N TRP A 52 -1.57 -1.86 -16.03
CA TRP A 52 -0.17 -1.51 -15.79
C TRP A 52 0.01 -0.29 -14.86
N LEU A 53 -0.91 0.69 -14.90
CA LEU A 53 -0.91 1.84 -13.98
C LEU A 53 -1.38 1.41 -12.58
N GLN A 54 -2.45 0.63 -12.49
CA GLN A 54 -2.90 0.05 -11.24
C GLN A 54 -1.77 -0.72 -10.53
N GLY A 55 -1.06 -1.57 -11.29
CA GLY A 55 0.07 -2.33 -10.78
C GLY A 55 1.23 -1.46 -10.31
N ARG A 56 1.54 -0.38 -11.04
CA ARG A 56 2.60 0.57 -10.63
C ARG A 56 2.28 1.28 -9.33
N GLU A 57 1.04 1.68 -9.13
CA GLU A 57 0.62 2.39 -7.91
C GLU A 57 0.64 1.44 -6.70
N VAL A 58 0.13 0.21 -6.83
CA VAL A 58 0.28 -0.83 -5.80
C VAL A 58 1.75 -1.06 -5.46
N TRP A 59 2.60 -1.19 -6.47
CA TRP A 59 4.05 -1.36 -6.27
C TRP A 59 4.66 -0.18 -5.55
N LEU A 60 4.33 1.06 -5.95
CA LEU A 60 4.88 2.29 -5.38
C LEU A 60 4.58 2.38 -3.89
N PHE A 61 3.31 2.32 -3.49
CA PHE A 61 2.92 2.45 -2.09
C PHE A 61 3.43 1.28 -1.23
N SER A 62 3.46 0.07 -1.77
CA SER A 62 4.09 -1.08 -1.11
C SER A 62 5.59 -0.88 -0.90
N MET A 63 6.30 -0.35 -1.89
CA MET A 63 7.73 -0.07 -1.82
C MET A 63 8.03 1.04 -0.81
N LEU A 64 7.24 2.11 -0.80
CA LEU A 64 7.35 3.19 0.19
C LEU A 64 7.20 2.65 1.61
N TYR A 65 6.16 1.85 1.86
CA TYR A 65 5.96 1.18 3.13
C TYR A 65 7.13 0.26 3.50
N ASN A 66 7.69 -0.47 2.54
CA ASN A 66 8.78 -1.41 2.80
C ASN A 66 10.13 -0.73 3.06
N LYS A 67 10.42 0.37 2.37
CA LYS A 67 11.78 0.92 2.28
C LYS A 67 11.94 2.33 2.84
N VAL A 68 10.87 3.12 2.90
CA VAL A 68 10.95 4.52 3.34
C VAL A 68 10.42 4.66 4.76
N GLU A 69 9.13 4.42 4.97
CA GLU A 69 8.49 4.55 6.28
C GLU A 69 7.28 3.62 6.40
N LYS A 70 7.02 3.10 7.61
CA LYS A 70 5.89 2.20 7.87
C LYS A 70 4.58 2.99 8.12
N LYS A 71 4.19 3.85 7.17
CA LYS A 71 2.93 4.57 7.23
C LYS A 71 1.77 3.65 6.85
N GLN A 72 0.76 3.57 7.73
CA GLN A 72 -0.40 2.70 7.52
C GLN A 72 -1.19 3.12 6.27
N GLU A 73 -1.33 4.42 6.04
CA GLU A 73 -2.01 4.97 4.85
C GLU A 73 -1.44 4.46 3.52
N TRP A 74 -0.11 4.29 3.42
CA TRP A 74 0.53 3.72 2.23
C TRP A 74 0.22 2.24 2.05
N LEU A 75 0.19 1.50 3.17
CA LEU A 75 -0.16 0.08 3.12
C LEU A 75 -1.63 -0.12 2.74
N ASP A 76 -2.52 0.67 3.31
CA ASP A 76 -3.96 0.59 3.04
C ASP A 76 -4.27 0.92 1.59
N CYS A 77 -3.65 1.99 1.05
CA CYS A 77 -3.72 2.34 -0.36
C CYS A 77 -3.23 1.18 -1.24
N ALA A 78 -2.07 0.58 -0.94
CA ALA A 78 -1.54 -0.54 -1.70
C ALA A 78 -2.44 -1.79 -1.63
N ILE A 79 -3.05 -2.08 -0.48
CA ILE A 79 -3.98 -3.21 -0.31
C ILE A 79 -5.22 -2.99 -1.15
N GLN A 80 -5.81 -1.79 -1.13
CA GLN A 80 -7.00 -1.45 -1.93
C GLN A 80 -6.77 -1.73 -3.42
N GLY A 81 -5.67 -1.25 -3.99
CA GLY A 81 -5.33 -1.51 -5.38
C GLY A 81 -5.02 -2.98 -5.67
N GLY A 82 -4.34 -3.65 -4.73
CA GLY A 82 -4.06 -5.08 -4.83
C GLY A 82 -5.32 -5.94 -4.87
N GLU A 83 -6.30 -5.65 -4.02
CA GLU A 83 -7.59 -6.35 -4.02
C GLU A 83 -8.38 -6.09 -5.31
N PHE A 84 -8.37 -4.85 -5.82
CA PHE A 84 -8.97 -4.54 -7.12
C PHE A 84 -8.32 -5.36 -8.25
N LEU A 85 -7.01 -5.36 -8.36
CA LEU A 85 -6.27 -6.13 -9.36
C LEU A 85 -6.56 -7.63 -9.26
N LYS A 86 -6.56 -8.18 -8.05
CA LYS A 86 -6.85 -9.59 -7.80
C LYS A 86 -8.26 -9.99 -8.25
N LYS A 87 -9.22 -9.09 -8.06
CA LYS A 87 -10.63 -9.39 -8.34
C LYS A 87 -10.99 -9.18 -9.82
N TYR A 88 -10.44 -8.15 -10.45
CA TYR A 88 -10.90 -7.68 -11.75
C TYR A 88 -9.81 -7.67 -12.84
N GLY A 89 -8.52 -7.67 -12.46
CA GLY A 89 -7.42 -7.43 -13.37
C GLY A 89 -7.16 -8.53 -14.41
N HIS A 90 -7.77 -9.72 -14.25
CA HIS A 90 -7.53 -10.88 -15.10
C HIS A 90 -8.79 -11.74 -15.28
N ASP A 91 -8.76 -12.64 -16.26
CA ASP A 91 -9.86 -13.52 -16.66
C ASP A 91 -10.12 -14.74 -15.73
N GLY A 92 -9.47 -14.81 -14.58
CA GLY A 92 -9.49 -15.98 -13.68
C GLY A 92 -8.40 -17.02 -13.99
N ASN A 93 -7.84 -17.02 -15.19
CA ASN A 93 -6.70 -17.87 -15.60
C ASN A 93 -5.38 -17.11 -15.64
N TYR A 94 -5.34 -15.93 -14.99
CA TYR A 94 -4.19 -15.02 -14.96
C TYR A 94 -3.75 -14.43 -16.30
N HIS A 95 -4.66 -14.35 -17.28
CA HIS A 95 -4.48 -13.50 -18.45
C HIS A 95 -4.92 -12.07 -18.08
N TRP A 96 -3.95 -11.21 -17.89
CA TRP A 96 -4.15 -9.85 -17.40
C TRP A 96 -4.68 -8.95 -18.52
N TYR A 97 -5.81 -8.31 -18.29
CA TYR A 97 -6.40 -7.34 -19.20
C TYR A 97 -5.45 -6.14 -19.42
N PHE A 98 -5.69 -5.38 -20.49
CA PHE A 98 -4.98 -4.11 -20.68
C PHE A 98 -5.67 -2.99 -19.94
N SER A 99 -6.98 -2.83 -20.12
CA SER A 99 -7.80 -1.85 -19.41
C SER A 99 -9.17 -2.39 -19.03
N LEU A 100 -9.73 -1.78 -18.01
CA LEU A 100 -11.06 -2.03 -17.46
C LEU A 100 -11.82 -0.70 -17.40
N ASP A 101 -13.15 -0.77 -17.39
CA ASP A 101 -13.95 0.38 -16.98
C ASP A 101 -13.82 0.63 -15.47
N ARG A 102 -14.45 1.70 -14.97
CA ARG A 102 -14.39 2.06 -13.54
C ARG A 102 -14.85 0.92 -12.63
N ALA A 103 -15.90 0.17 -13.01
CA ALA A 103 -16.48 -0.91 -12.21
C ALA A 103 -15.66 -2.22 -12.26
N GLY A 104 -14.66 -2.31 -13.14
CA GLY A 104 -13.80 -3.48 -13.31
C GLY A 104 -14.24 -4.41 -14.44
N ASN A 105 -15.12 -3.97 -15.34
CA ASN A 105 -15.46 -4.76 -16.54
C ASN A 105 -14.36 -4.58 -17.61
N PRO A 106 -13.96 -5.65 -18.31
CA PRO A 106 -12.92 -5.57 -19.34
C PRO A 106 -13.33 -4.66 -20.50
N LEU A 107 -12.44 -3.74 -20.87
CA LEU A 107 -12.55 -2.89 -22.06
C LEU A 107 -11.62 -3.35 -23.17
N VAL A 108 -10.38 -3.69 -22.82
CA VAL A 108 -9.39 -4.15 -23.78
C VAL A 108 -8.74 -5.44 -23.28
N GLU A 109 -8.78 -6.44 -24.15
CA GLU A 109 -8.20 -7.77 -23.94
C GLU A 109 -6.67 -7.72 -23.73
N PRO A 110 -6.08 -8.78 -23.16
CA PRO A 110 -4.65 -8.90 -23.03
C PRO A 110 -3.97 -8.94 -24.38
N TYR A 111 -3.09 -7.99 -24.70
CA TYR A 111 -2.36 -8.00 -25.97
C TYR A 111 -0.86 -7.76 -25.81
N ASN A 112 -0.38 -7.47 -24.60
CA ASN A 112 1.04 -7.26 -24.36
C ASN A 112 1.50 -7.75 -22.99
N ILE A 113 2.81 -7.85 -22.81
CA ILE A 113 3.45 -8.36 -21.60
C ILE A 113 3.41 -7.38 -20.41
N PHE A 114 3.13 -6.09 -20.63
CA PHE A 114 3.28 -5.08 -19.57
C PHE A 114 2.32 -5.27 -18.41
N SER A 115 1.05 -5.60 -18.67
CA SER A 115 0.08 -5.88 -17.60
C SER A 115 0.57 -7.02 -16.69
N TYR A 116 1.12 -8.09 -17.25
CA TYR A 116 1.70 -9.21 -16.49
C TYR A 116 2.90 -8.78 -15.66
N THR A 117 3.81 -8.00 -16.25
CA THR A 117 5.01 -7.51 -15.58
C THR A 117 4.65 -6.64 -14.37
N PHE A 118 3.77 -5.66 -14.56
CA PHE A 118 3.37 -4.75 -13.48
C PHE A 118 2.53 -5.45 -12.41
N ALA A 119 1.66 -6.39 -12.76
CA ALA A 119 0.95 -7.20 -11.79
C ALA A 119 1.92 -8.04 -10.94
N THR A 120 2.92 -8.67 -11.56
CA THR A 120 3.96 -9.43 -10.85
C THR A 120 4.76 -8.54 -9.89
N MET A 121 5.17 -7.36 -10.33
CA MET A 121 5.88 -6.39 -9.49
C MET A 121 5.02 -5.93 -8.31
N ALA A 122 3.74 -5.62 -8.57
CA ALA A 122 2.78 -5.19 -7.58
C ALA A 122 2.62 -6.23 -6.46
N PHE A 123 2.24 -7.44 -6.82
CA PHE A 123 2.00 -8.50 -5.84
C PHE A 123 3.29 -8.96 -5.13
N GLY A 124 4.43 -8.98 -5.82
CA GLY A 124 5.73 -9.23 -5.20
C GLY A 124 6.03 -8.25 -4.07
N GLN A 125 5.87 -6.95 -4.33
CA GLN A 125 6.16 -5.91 -3.35
C GLN A 125 5.08 -5.83 -2.24
N LEU A 126 3.80 -6.00 -2.58
CA LEU A 126 2.70 -6.02 -1.64
C LEU A 126 2.79 -7.20 -0.67
N SER A 127 3.17 -8.38 -1.15
CA SER A 127 3.37 -9.57 -0.28
C SER A 127 4.44 -9.34 0.79
N LEU A 128 5.51 -8.63 0.45
CA LEU A 128 6.55 -8.22 1.40
C LEU A 128 6.00 -7.20 2.41
N ALA A 129 5.18 -6.24 1.98
CA ALA A 129 4.58 -5.24 2.85
C ALA A 129 3.64 -5.87 3.89
N ILE A 130 2.78 -6.78 3.47
CA ILE A 130 1.87 -7.52 4.35
C ILE A 130 2.66 -8.39 5.34
N ARG A 131 3.69 -9.11 4.89
CA ARG A 131 4.57 -9.92 5.76
C ARG A 131 5.25 -9.05 6.82
N ASN A 132 5.77 -7.89 6.42
CA ASN A 132 6.41 -6.94 7.34
C ASN A 132 5.41 -6.42 8.38
N MET A 133 4.20 -6.07 7.98
CA MET A 133 3.12 -5.65 8.88
C MET A 133 2.80 -6.75 9.91
N LEU A 134 2.55 -7.97 9.48
CA LEU A 134 2.23 -9.11 10.36
C LEU A 134 3.37 -9.39 11.35
N THR A 135 4.62 -9.29 10.91
CA THR A 135 5.78 -9.45 11.79
C THR A 135 5.84 -8.38 12.86
N LEU A 136 5.55 -7.12 12.51
CA LEU A 136 5.51 -6.00 13.47
C LEU A 136 4.37 -6.17 14.48
N GLN A 137 3.18 -6.56 14.02
CA GLN A 137 2.03 -6.82 14.90
C GLN A 137 2.34 -7.95 15.88
N ARG A 138 2.93 -9.05 15.42
CA ARG A 138 3.35 -10.17 16.30
C ARG A 138 4.35 -9.71 17.36
N LYS A 139 5.37 -8.93 16.98
CA LYS A 139 6.34 -8.38 17.94
C LYS A 139 5.66 -7.48 18.97
N ARG A 140 4.73 -6.61 18.57
CA ARG A 140 3.97 -5.73 19.48
C ARG A 140 3.12 -6.53 20.46
N SER A 141 2.43 -7.59 20.01
CA SER A 141 1.62 -8.45 20.85
C SER A 141 2.46 -9.19 21.91
N ILE A 142 3.64 -9.69 21.52
CA ILE A 142 4.57 -10.35 22.46
C ILE A 142 5.04 -9.35 23.53
N LEU A 143 5.48 -8.16 23.12
CA LEU A 143 5.94 -7.12 24.06
C LEU A 143 4.82 -6.66 25.03
N PHE A 144 3.59 -6.54 24.52
CA PHE A 144 2.44 -6.20 25.34
C PHE A 144 2.17 -7.28 26.39
N SER A 145 2.16 -8.56 26.00
CA SER A 145 1.97 -9.69 26.89
C SER A 145 3.07 -9.75 27.98
N GLN A 146 4.32 -9.56 27.61
CA GLN A 146 5.45 -9.51 28.55
C GLN A 146 5.28 -8.38 29.57
N ARG A 147 4.87 -7.18 29.14
CA ARG A 147 4.62 -6.03 30.04
C ARG A 147 3.48 -6.33 31.02
N GLN A 148 2.42 -7.01 30.60
CA GLN A 148 1.32 -7.40 31.48
C GLN A 148 1.78 -8.41 32.53
N ILE A 149 2.60 -9.39 32.17
CA ILE A 149 3.16 -10.38 33.09
C ILE A 149 4.03 -9.69 34.14
N ILE A 150 4.93 -8.79 33.72
CA ILE A 150 5.82 -8.05 34.64
C ILE A 150 5.00 -7.20 35.61
N ARG A 151 3.93 -6.52 35.16
CA ARG A 151 3.05 -5.72 36.02
C ARG A 151 2.35 -6.60 37.07
N LYS A 152 1.84 -7.77 36.68
CA LYS A 152 1.21 -8.71 37.61
C LYS A 152 2.19 -9.22 38.68
N VAL A 153 3.41 -9.60 38.27
CA VAL A 153 4.45 -10.09 39.20
C VAL A 153 4.87 -9.00 40.19
N ASN A 154 5.08 -7.76 39.73
CA ASN A 154 5.46 -6.64 40.60
C ASN A 154 4.32 -6.21 41.52
N GLY A 155 3.05 -6.21 41.03
CA GLY A 155 1.86 -5.96 41.88
C GLY A 155 1.69 -6.97 42.99
N THR A 156 1.94 -8.26 42.73
CA THR A 156 1.86 -9.34 43.72
C THR A 156 2.97 -9.23 44.78
N LYS A 157 4.17 -8.74 44.40
CA LYS A 157 5.26 -8.47 45.34
C LYS A 157 4.95 -7.31 46.30
N SER A 158 4.30 -6.26 45.81
CA SER A 158 3.87 -5.12 46.62
C SER A 158 2.84 -5.50 47.67
N ILE A 159 1.89 -6.39 47.36
CA ILE A 159 0.87 -6.88 48.31
C ILE A 159 1.50 -7.75 49.41
N ARG A 160 2.51 -8.58 49.10
CA ARG A 160 3.22 -9.39 50.10
C ARG A 160 4.13 -8.59 51.03
N ALA A 161 4.57 -7.41 50.68
CA ALA A 161 5.40 -6.56 51.53
C ALA A 161 4.59 -5.76 52.55
N HIS A 162 3.25 -5.77 52.52
CA HIS A 162 2.37 -5.10 53.45
C HIS A 162 1.67 -6.06 54.45
N VAL A 163 2.07 -7.32 54.49
CA VAL A 163 1.48 -8.38 55.36
C VAL A 163 2.52 -8.97 56.31
N ILE A 164 3.47 -8.14 56.78
CA ILE A 164 4.41 -8.50 57.88
C ILE A 164 4.35 -7.39 58.93
#